data_c9ac1a4947073b50206e6c23cd54a21f
#
_entry.id   c9ac1a4947073b50206e6c23cd54a21f
#
_cell.length_a   1.000
_cell.length_b   1.000
_cell.length_c   1.000
_cell.angle_alpha   90.00
_cell.angle_beta   90.00
_cell.angle_gamma   90.00
#
_symmetry.space_group_name_H-M   'P 1'
#
loop_
_entity.id
_entity.type
_entity.pdbx_description
1 polymer ?
#
loop_
_entity_poly.entity_id
_entity_poly.type
_entity_poly.pdbx_seq_one_letter_code
_entity_poly.pdbx_strand_id
1 'polypeptide(L)'
;ADKYNLLVLEDGAQGFGGMIGNRRACSFGDISTTSFFPAKPLGCYGDGGAVFTDNDDWAALLRSYRIHGKGSDKYDNVRIGINSRLDTLQAAILQVKLKAFREYELRDVNYAAERYSCQLADYVKVPFIKEGFYSSWAQYSILLDSEEQRNGLQAYLKERGIPSMIYYPKPMSRQTAFEEMDCVKTDLSVTEQLCRRILALPIHPYMEAEEQDMVINCIKDFKSCRF
;
A
#
# COMPACT_ATOMS: atom_id res chain seq x y z
N ALA A 1 4.95 -0.74 23.25
CA ALA A 1 4.10 -1.89 23.60
C ALA A 1 4.57 -2.51 24.91
N ASP A 2 5.79 -2.98 25.02
CA ASP A 2 6.36 -3.70 26.17
C ASP A 2 6.15 -2.98 27.51
N LYS A 3 6.36 -1.64 27.57
CA LYS A 3 6.16 -0.83 28.77
C LYS A 3 4.76 -0.97 29.38
N TYR A 4 3.74 -1.24 28.55
CA TYR A 4 2.33 -1.30 28.94
C TYR A 4 1.72 -2.68 28.72
N ASN A 5 2.54 -3.69 28.40
CA ASN A 5 2.10 -5.04 28.07
C ASN A 5 1.00 -5.05 26.98
N LEU A 6 1.21 -4.30 25.91
CA LEU A 6 0.30 -4.20 24.77
C LEU A 6 0.77 -5.09 23.64
N LEU A 7 -0.18 -5.73 22.96
CA LEU A 7 0.06 -6.44 21.71
C LEU A 7 0.11 -5.47 20.53
N VAL A 8 0.96 -5.78 19.57
CA VAL A 8 1.13 -5.00 18.34
C VAL A 8 0.59 -5.79 17.14
N LEU A 9 -0.47 -5.28 16.54
CA LEU A 9 -0.95 -5.75 15.25
C LEU A 9 -0.38 -4.86 14.14
N GLU A 10 0.49 -5.42 13.29
CA GLU A 10 1.08 -4.72 12.16
C GLU A 10 0.20 -4.88 10.91
N ASP A 11 -0.22 -3.77 10.31
CA ASP A 11 -0.84 -3.76 8.98
C ASP A 11 0.22 -3.53 7.92
N GLY A 12 0.67 -4.62 7.30
CA GLY A 12 1.63 -4.62 6.20
C GLY A 12 1.01 -4.66 4.81
N ALA A 13 -0.30 -4.35 4.65
CA ALA A 13 -1.00 -4.45 3.37
C ALA A 13 -0.37 -3.60 2.25
N GLN A 14 0.24 -2.48 2.56
CA GLN A 14 1.00 -1.65 1.61
C GLN A 14 2.51 -1.66 1.88
N GLY A 15 2.94 -2.29 2.95
CA GLY A 15 4.34 -2.35 3.38
C GLY A 15 5.08 -3.61 2.97
N PHE A 16 4.39 -4.65 2.49
CA PHE A 16 5.02 -5.94 2.18
C PHE A 16 6.17 -5.78 1.19
N GLY A 17 7.35 -6.27 1.58
CA GLY A 17 8.61 -6.09 0.83
C GLY A 17 9.45 -4.90 1.30
N GLY A 18 8.85 -3.93 2.02
CA GLY A 18 9.58 -2.84 2.66
C GLY A 18 10.46 -3.31 3.81
N MET A 19 11.42 -2.48 4.23
CA MET A 19 12.36 -2.81 5.31
C MET A 19 12.72 -1.58 6.15
N ILE A 20 13.07 -1.85 7.41
CA ILE A 20 13.79 -0.91 8.28
C ILE A 20 15.06 -1.63 8.74
N GLY A 21 16.21 -1.14 8.32
CA GLY A 21 17.47 -1.86 8.48
C GLY A 21 17.38 -3.26 7.84
N ASN A 22 17.61 -4.30 8.62
CA ASN A 22 17.55 -5.69 8.15
C ASN A 22 16.20 -6.38 8.41
N ARG A 23 15.21 -5.69 9.00
CA ARG A 23 13.90 -6.25 9.30
C ARG A 23 12.90 -5.88 8.21
N ARG A 24 12.17 -6.88 7.73
CA ARG A 24 11.12 -6.69 6.72
C ARG A 24 9.79 -6.31 7.36
N ALA A 25 8.99 -5.57 6.63
CA ALA A 25 7.57 -5.39 6.96
C ALA A 25 6.90 -6.75 7.16
N CYS A 26 5.90 -6.79 8.02
CA CYS A 26 5.24 -7.98 8.57
C CYS A 26 6.09 -8.80 9.56
N SER A 27 7.16 -8.22 10.11
CA SER A 27 7.96 -8.86 11.17
C SER A 27 8.15 -7.99 12.42
N PHE A 28 7.47 -6.85 12.52
CA PHE A 28 7.62 -5.91 13.63
C PHE A 28 6.59 -6.13 14.74
N GLY A 29 5.37 -6.57 14.40
CA GLY A 29 4.30 -6.83 15.36
C GLY A 29 4.35 -8.24 15.94
N ASP A 30 3.57 -8.47 17.00
CA ASP A 30 3.29 -9.81 17.54
C ASP A 30 2.50 -10.66 16.53
N ILE A 31 1.67 -9.99 15.75
CA ILE A 31 0.92 -10.53 14.62
C ILE A 31 0.89 -9.48 13.51
N SER A 32 0.98 -9.92 12.27
CA SER A 32 0.99 -9.02 11.11
C SER A 32 0.05 -9.51 10.04
N THR A 33 -0.48 -8.59 9.24
CA THR A 33 -1.33 -8.89 8.09
C THR A 33 -0.76 -8.29 6.82
N THR A 34 -1.03 -8.93 5.68
CA THR A 34 -0.77 -8.33 4.37
C THR A 34 -1.89 -8.66 3.39
N SER A 35 -1.96 -7.89 2.31
CA SER A 35 -2.92 -8.06 1.23
C SER A 35 -2.21 -8.51 -0.04
N PHE A 36 -2.82 -9.45 -0.75
CA PHE A 36 -2.43 -9.86 -2.09
C PHE A 36 -3.42 -9.40 -3.16
N PHE A 37 -4.24 -8.38 -2.85
CA PHE A 37 -5.08 -7.75 -3.86
C PHE A 37 -4.23 -7.34 -5.08
N PRO A 38 -4.74 -7.43 -6.33
CA PRO A 38 -3.93 -7.30 -7.55
C PRO A 38 -3.05 -6.05 -7.64
N ALA A 39 -3.49 -4.93 -7.06
CA ALA A 39 -2.75 -3.65 -7.04
C ALA A 39 -1.70 -3.53 -5.92
N LYS A 40 -1.49 -4.59 -5.11
CA LYS A 40 -0.47 -4.59 -4.05
C LYS A 40 0.93 -4.91 -4.59
N PRO A 41 2.01 -4.56 -3.86
CA PRO A 41 3.38 -4.86 -4.29
C PRO A 41 3.58 -6.32 -4.70
N LEU A 42 3.04 -7.25 -3.92
CA LEU A 42 2.88 -8.65 -4.30
C LEU A 42 1.38 -8.95 -4.40
N GLY A 43 0.81 -8.87 -5.60
CA GLY A 43 -0.61 -9.12 -5.84
C GLY A 43 -0.87 -10.43 -6.58
N CYS A 44 -1.94 -11.15 -6.22
CA CYS A 44 -2.50 -12.24 -7.02
C CYS A 44 -3.54 -11.72 -8.04
N TYR A 45 -4.31 -12.59 -8.67
CA TYR A 45 -5.31 -12.22 -9.69
C TYR A 45 -6.75 -12.24 -9.14
N GLY A 46 -6.90 -11.83 -7.90
CA GLY A 46 -8.16 -11.75 -7.17
C GLY A 46 -7.88 -11.39 -5.71
N ASP A 47 -8.82 -11.67 -4.82
CA ASP A 47 -8.63 -11.43 -3.39
C ASP A 47 -7.67 -12.43 -2.77
N GLY A 48 -6.85 -11.95 -1.87
CA GLY A 48 -5.90 -12.77 -1.12
C GLY A 48 -5.21 -11.96 -0.03
N GLY A 49 -4.62 -12.67 0.92
CA GLY A 49 -3.85 -12.08 2.00
C GLY A 49 -3.17 -13.15 2.83
N ALA A 50 -2.35 -12.73 3.77
CA ALA A 50 -1.71 -13.60 4.73
C ALA A 50 -1.67 -12.93 6.11
N VAL A 51 -1.60 -13.77 7.13
CA VAL A 51 -1.34 -13.38 8.52
C VAL A 51 -0.07 -14.07 8.96
N PHE A 52 0.82 -13.33 9.63
CA PHE A 52 2.10 -13.81 10.13
C PHE A 52 2.18 -13.67 11.63
N THR A 53 2.74 -14.64 12.31
CA THR A 53 3.06 -14.61 13.74
C THR A 53 4.13 -15.65 14.05
N ASP A 54 4.97 -15.37 15.03
CA ASP A 54 5.95 -16.31 15.56
C ASP A 54 5.38 -17.11 16.76
N ASN A 55 4.11 -16.88 17.13
CA ASN A 55 3.41 -17.60 18.18
C ASN A 55 2.65 -18.80 17.59
N ASP A 56 3.08 -20.01 17.92
CA ASP A 56 2.51 -21.26 17.40
C ASP A 56 1.04 -21.46 17.80
N ASP A 57 0.66 -21.06 19.03
CA ASP A 57 -0.74 -21.16 19.49
C ASP A 57 -1.66 -20.25 18.68
N TRP A 58 -1.21 -19.03 18.42
CA TRP A 58 -1.96 -18.10 17.56
C TRP A 58 -2.02 -18.59 16.11
N ALA A 59 -0.93 -19.14 15.59
CA ALA A 59 -0.93 -19.73 14.27
C ALA A 59 -1.93 -20.89 14.15
N ALA A 60 -2.05 -21.73 15.19
CA ALA A 60 -3.04 -22.81 15.24
C ALA A 60 -4.49 -22.26 15.29
N LEU A 61 -4.73 -21.22 16.11
CA LEU A 61 -6.02 -20.54 16.19
C LEU A 61 -6.42 -19.92 14.85
N LEU A 62 -5.52 -19.20 14.18
CA LEU A 62 -5.75 -18.58 12.89
C LEU A 62 -6.09 -19.61 11.82
N ARG A 63 -5.38 -20.75 11.79
CA ARG A 63 -5.71 -21.86 10.87
C ARG A 63 -7.12 -22.41 11.11
N SER A 64 -7.56 -22.47 12.35
CA SER A 64 -8.91 -22.89 12.71
C SER A 64 -9.95 -21.83 12.29
N TYR A 65 -9.76 -20.57 12.67
CA TYR A 65 -10.69 -19.49 12.38
C TYR A 65 -10.94 -19.30 10.89
N ARG A 66 -9.90 -19.36 10.03
CA ARG A 66 -10.05 -19.18 8.58
C ARG A 66 -10.82 -20.28 7.89
N ILE A 67 -11.10 -21.42 8.57
CA ILE A 67 -11.86 -22.57 8.08
C ILE A 67 -13.01 -22.86 9.07
N HIS A 68 -13.92 -21.91 9.23
CA HIS A 68 -15.14 -22.01 10.03
C HIS A 68 -14.93 -22.33 11.52
N GLY A 69 -13.74 -22.16 12.09
CA GLY A 69 -13.44 -22.54 13.46
C GLY A 69 -13.24 -24.05 13.66
N LYS A 70 -12.79 -24.75 12.61
CA LYS A 70 -12.61 -26.21 12.59
C LYS A 70 -11.64 -26.66 13.70
N GLY A 71 -12.02 -27.76 14.39
CA GLY A 71 -11.19 -28.52 15.31
C GLY A 71 -10.33 -29.57 14.60
N SER A 72 -9.96 -30.62 15.32
CA SER A 72 -9.24 -31.77 14.80
C SER A 72 -10.09 -32.61 13.86
N ASP A 73 -11.40 -32.69 14.12
CA ASP A 73 -12.33 -33.45 13.30
C ASP A 73 -12.83 -32.61 12.11
N LYS A 74 -13.10 -33.30 10.98
CA LYS A 74 -13.48 -32.62 9.73
C LYS A 74 -14.79 -31.82 9.84
N TYR A 75 -15.73 -32.30 10.64
CA TYR A 75 -17.08 -31.74 10.77
C TYR A 75 -17.35 -31.16 12.16
N ASP A 76 -16.34 -31.05 13.01
CA ASP A 76 -16.46 -30.42 14.33
C ASP A 76 -15.84 -29.02 14.33
N ASN A 77 -16.72 -28.00 14.41
CA ASN A 77 -16.33 -26.61 14.52
C ASN A 77 -16.31 -26.23 16.02
N VAL A 78 -15.14 -26.28 16.62
CA VAL A 78 -14.93 -26.04 18.08
C VAL A 78 -14.95 -24.56 18.46
N ARG A 79 -15.06 -23.64 17.48
CA ARG A 79 -15.18 -22.20 17.65
C ARG A 79 -15.92 -21.55 16.48
N ILE A 80 -16.38 -20.30 16.67
CA ILE A 80 -16.95 -19.52 15.59
C ILE A 80 -15.82 -19.02 14.71
N GLY A 81 -15.86 -19.28 13.41
CA GLY A 81 -14.88 -18.86 12.44
C GLY A 81 -15.50 -18.33 11.15
N ILE A 82 -14.66 -18.06 10.16
CA ILE A 82 -15.05 -17.50 8.86
C ILE A 82 -14.59 -18.41 7.72
N ASN A 83 -15.12 -18.20 6.54
CA ASN A 83 -14.58 -18.77 5.31
C ASN A 83 -13.54 -17.79 4.73
N SER A 84 -12.26 -17.98 5.07
CA SER A 84 -11.15 -17.14 4.63
C SER A 84 -9.96 -17.97 4.21
N ARG A 85 -10.13 -18.67 3.11
CA ARG A 85 -9.10 -19.51 2.49
C ARG A 85 -8.53 -18.81 1.27
N LEU A 86 -7.21 -18.81 1.12
CA LEU A 86 -6.59 -18.42 -0.14
C LEU A 86 -6.84 -19.53 -1.18
N ASP A 87 -7.41 -19.18 -2.31
CA ASP A 87 -7.66 -20.11 -3.40
C ASP A 87 -6.34 -20.67 -3.95
N THR A 88 -6.34 -21.98 -4.27
CA THR A 88 -5.14 -22.67 -4.75
C THR A 88 -4.60 -22.05 -6.05
N LEU A 89 -5.47 -21.57 -6.93
CA LEU A 89 -5.06 -20.84 -8.14
C LEU A 89 -4.31 -19.56 -7.80
N GLN A 90 -4.81 -18.77 -6.83
CA GLN A 90 -4.14 -17.55 -6.39
C GLN A 90 -2.80 -17.86 -5.72
N ALA A 91 -2.74 -18.95 -4.93
CA ALA A 91 -1.50 -19.39 -4.32
C ALA A 91 -0.44 -19.79 -5.35
N ALA A 92 -0.84 -20.47 -6.42
CA ALA A 92 0.06 -20.85 -7.52
C ALA A 92 0.62 -19.62 -8.25
N ILE A 93 -0.22 -18.62 -8.53
CA ILE A 93 0.20 -17.33 -9.11
C ILE A 93 1.19 -16.64 -8.18
N LEU A 94 0.89 -16.56 -6.88
CA LEU A 94 1.75 -15.92 -5.89
C LEU A 94 3.12 -16.59 -5.77
N GLN A 95 3.23 -17.91 -5.90
CA GLN A 95 4.52 -18.59 -5.89
C GLN A 95 5.44 -18.13 -7.02
N VAL A 96 4.91 -17.95 -8.22
CA VAL A 96 5.67 -17.43 -9.37
C VAL A 96 6.05 -15.98 -9.15
N LYS A 97 5.07 -15.15 -8.77
CA LYS A 97 5.28 -13.71 -8.55
C LYS A 97 6.19 -13.42 -7.38
N LEU A 98 6.16 -14.20 -6.31
CA LEU A 98 7.05 -14.02 -5.15
C LEU A 98 8.53 -14.19 -5.53
N LYS A 99 8.81 -15.11 -6.47
CA LYS A 99 10.16 -15.27 -7.00
C LYS A 99 10.62 -14.01 -7.73
N ALA A 100 9.83 -13.53 -8.69
CA ALA A 100 10.10 -12.30 -9.43
C ALA A 100 10.22 -11.09 -8.49
N PHE A 101 9.30 -10.95 -7.55
CA PHE A 101 9.28 -9.89 -6.54
C PHE A 101 10.57 -9.81 -5.73
N ARG A 102 11.13 -10.96 -5.32
CA ARG A 102 12.37 -11.02 -4.56
C ARG A 102 13.62 -10.81 -5.43
N GLU A 103 13.62 -11.30 -6.66
CA GLU A 103 14.79 -11.33 -7.52
C GLU A 103 15.04 -9.98 -8.22
N TYR A 104 13.98 -9.29 -8.66
CA TYR A 104 14.13 -8.05 -9.44
C TYR A 104 13.04 -7.00 -9.25
N GLU A 105 11.75 -7.33 -9.06
CA GLU A 105 10.66 -6.34 -9.06
C GLU A 105 10.82 -5.27 -7.97
N LEU A 106 11.25 -5.66 -6.75
CA LEU A 106 11.52 -4.68 -5.68
C LEU A 106 12.64 -3.71 -6.02
N ARG A 107 13.69 -4.17 -6.70
CA ARG A 107 14.78 -3.33 -7.16
C ARG A 107 14.29 -2.39 -8.26
N ASP A 108 13.59 -2.91 -9.24
CA ASP A 108 13.20 -2.17 -10.44
C ASP A 108 12.13 -1.12 -10.13
N VAL A 109 11.18 -1.37 -9.22
CA VAL A 109 10.23 -0.35 -8.76
C VAL A 109 10.92 0.76 -7.95
N ASN A 110 11.97 0.44 -7.19
CA ASN A 110 12.77 1.47 -6.49
C ASN A 110 13.55 2.34 -7.48
N TYR A 111 14.09 1.74 -8.55
CA TYR A 111 14.73 2.49 -9.60
C TYR A 111 13.77 3.47 -10.30
N ALA A 112 12.56 3.02 -10.62
CA ALA A 112 11.52 3.89 -11.17
C ALA A 112 11.14 5.03 -10.22
N ALA A 113 11.02 4.74 -8.91
CA ALA A 113 10.71 5.74 -7.90
C ALA A 113 11.83 6.79 -7.73
N GLU A 114 13.08 6.35 -7.71
CA GLU A 114 14.24 7.23 -7.64
C GLU A 114 14.30 8.17 -8.86
N ARG A 115 14.06 7.64 -10.05
CA ARG A 115 14.01 8.44 -11.29
C ARG A 115 12.94 9.52 -11.23
N TYR A 116 11.72 9.20 -10.78
CA TYR A 116 10.69 10.21 -10.53
C TYR A 116 11.15 11.25 -9.53
N SER A 117 11.71 10.84 -8.40
CA SER A 117 12.17 11.76 -7.35
C SER A 117 13.24 12.72 -7.87
N CYS A 118 14.24 12.21 -8.59
CA CYS A 118 15.29 13.04 -9.18
C CYS A 118 14.77 14.02 -10.22
N GLN A 119 13.80 13.61 -11.05
CA GLN A 119 13.31 14.42 -12.17
C GLN A 119 12.22 15.42 -11.77
N LEU A 120 11.52 15.20 -10.67
CA LEU A 120 10.35 15.99 -10.27
C LEU A 120 10.57 16.85 -9.04
N ALA A 121 11.69 16.71 -8.31
CA ALA A 121 11.92 17.40 -7.04
C ALA A 121 11.81 18.94 -7.12
N ASP A 122 12.19 19.53 -8.25
CA ASP A 122 12.13 20.99 -8.47
C ASP A 122 10.72 21.49 -8.87
N TYR A 123 9.79 20.59 -9.16
CA TYR A 123 8.45 20.91 -9.69
C TYR A 123 7.33 20.61 -8.70
N VAL A 124 7.46 19.54 -7.93
CA VAL A 124 6.45 19.09 -6.96
C VAL A 124 7.14 18.49 -5.73
N LYS A 125 6.42 18.41 -4.61
CA LYS A 125 6.96 17.73 -3.44
C LYS A 125 6.90 16.22 -3.65
N VAL A 126 8.06 15.59 -3.79
CA VAL A 126 8.24 14.15 -3.93
C VAL A 126 8.28 13.43 -2.59
N PRO A 127 8.05 12.09 -2.56
CA PRO A 127 8.19 11.30 -1.33
C PRO A 127 9.63 11.33 -0.80
N PHE A 128 9.76 11.28 0.50
CA PHE A 128 11.04 11.17 1.19
C PHE A 128 11.16 9.80 1.87
N ILE A 129 12.23 9.08 1.59
CA ILE A 129 12.58 7.83 2.26
C ILE A 129 13.72 8.13 3.23
N LYS A 130 13.48 7.88 4.52
CA LYS A 130 14.48 8.08 5.56
C LYS A 130 15.61 7.07 5.40
N GLU A 131 16.84 7.48 5.73
CA GLU A 131 18.00 6.59 5.76
C GLU A 131 17.74 5.34 6.61
N GLY A 132 18.15 4.19 6.12
CA GLY A 132 17.88 2.88 6.72
C GLY A 132 16.51 2.30 6.43
N PHE A 133 15.66 3.01 5.68
CA PHE A 133 14.36 2.51 5.22
C PHE A 133 14.42 2.12 3.75
N TYR A 134 13.63 1.11 3.39
CA TYR A 134 13.45 0.65 2.02
C TYR A 134 11.95 0.50 1.74
N SER A 135 11.44 1.13 0.69
CA SER A 135 10.02 1.10 0.35
C SER A 135 9.73 0.04 -0.72
N SER A 136 8.59 -0.59 -0.64
CA SER A 136 8.06 -1.46 -1.70
C SER A 136 7.24 -0.71 -2.76
N TRP A 137 7.07 0.58 -2.56
CA TRP A 137 6.38 1.49 -3.50
C TRP A 137 5.02 0.95 -3.98
N ALA A 138 4.16 0.57 -3.04
CA ALA A 138 2.76 0.27 -3.36
C ALA A 138 2.09 1.42 -4.14
N GLN A 139 2.59 2.63 -3.94
CA GLN A 139 2.17 3.86 -4.61
C GLN A 139 3.35 4.85 -4.63
N TYR A 140 3.45 5.64 -5.69
CA TYR A 140 4.32 6.81 -5.72
C TYR A 140 3.45 8.07 -5.74
N SER A 141 3.37 8.77 -4.61
CA SER A 141 2.47 9.90 -4.42
C SER A 141 3.24 11.21 -4.28
N ILE A 142 2.90 12.19 -5.10
CA ILE A 142 3.39 13.57 -5.05
C ILE A 142 2.41 14.47 -4.32
N LEU A 143 2.88 15.62 -3.83
CA LEU A 143 2.02 16.66 -3.25
C LEU A 143 2.11 17.93 -4.07
N LEU A 144 0.96 18.45 -4.46
CA LEU A 144 0.80 19.75 -5.12
C LEU A 144 0.62 20.86 -4.07
N ASP A 145 0.70 22.12 -4.51
CA ASP A 145 0.61 23.27 -3.59
C ASP A 145 -0.83 23.53 -3.12
N SER A 146 -1.82 23.17 -3.96
CA SER A 146 -3.25 23.31 -3.64
C SER A 146 -4.10 22.19 -4.23
N GLU A 147 -5.37 22.14 -3.81
CA GLU A 147 -6.36 21.23 -4.35
C GLU A 147 -6.67 21.52 -5.83
N GLU A 148 -6.72 22.80 -6.20
CA GLU A 148 -6.93 23.25 -7.58
C GLU A 148 -5.81 22.78 -8.49
N GLN A 149 -4.55 22.92 -8.04
CA GLN A 149 -3.40 22.39 -8.80
C GLN A 149 -3.47 20.87 -8.94
N ARG A 150 -3.78 20.14 -7.85
CA ARG A 150 -3.92 18.70 -7.88
C ARG A 150 -4.98 18.25 -8.88
N ASN A 151 -6.17 18.87 -8.83
CA ASN A 151 -7.27 18.57 -9.73
C ASN A 151 -6.94 18.94 -11.18
N GLY A 152 -6.28 20.08 -11.38
CA GLY A 152 -5.82 20.53 -12.70
C GLY A 152 -4.78 19.59 -13.30
N LEU A 153 -3.79 19.14 -12.51
CA LEU A 153 -2.80 18.18 -12.98
C LEU A 153 -3.44 16.81 -13.27
N GLN A 154 -4.36 16.34 -12.43
CA GLN A 154 -5.08 15.09 -12.67
C GLN A 154 -5.85 15.11 -13.98
N ALA A 155 -6.58 16.22 -14.28
CA ALA A 155 -7.29 16.39 -15.53
C ALA A 155 -6.32 16.44 -16.73
N TYR A 156 -5.22 17.19 -16.61
CA TYR A 156 -4.20 17.33 -17.64
C TYR A 156 -3.53 16.00 -18.01
N LEU A 157 -3.22 15.16 -17.01
CA LEU A 157 -2.69 13.81 -17.21
C LEU A 157 -3.73 12.90 -17.88
N LYS A 158 -4.98 12.96 -17.43
CA LYS A 158 -6.09 12.16 -17.98
C LYS A 158 -6.33 12.46 -19.48
N GLU A 159 -6.29 13.73 -19.89
CA GLU A 159 -6.41 14.15 -21.29
C GLU A 159 -5.31 13.55 -22.20
N ARG A 160 -4.17 13.18 -21.60
CA ARG A 160 -3.01 12.58 -22.27
C ARG A 160 -2.92 11.06 -22.10
N GLY A 161 -4.00 10.44 -21.59
CA GLY A 161 -4.07 9.01 -21.37
C GLY A 161 -3.21 8.48 -20.20
N ILE A 162 -2.70 9.38 -19.35
CA ILE A 162 -1.88 9.00 -18.19
C ILE A 162 -2.80 8.80 -16.98
N PRO A 163 -2.89 7.56 -16.43
CA PRO A 163 -3.70 7.30 -15.25
C PRO A 163 -3.07 7.92 -14.00
N SER A 164 -3.89 8.47 -13.11
CA SER A 164 -3.46 8.96 -11.81
C SER A 164 -4.60 8.82 -10.80
N MET A 165 -4.26 8.63 -9.52
CA MET A 165 -5.26 8.35 -8.49
C MET A 165 -5.03 9.19 -7.24
N ILE A 166 -6.10 9.44 -6.51
CA ILE A 166 -6.05 10.14 -5.23
C ILE A 166 -6.21 9.12 -4.11
N TYR A 167 -5.14 8.87 -3.37
CA TYR A 167 -5.13 7.96 -2.23
C TYR A 167 -4.82 8.73 -0.95
N TYR A 168 -5.84 9.25 -0.21
CA TYR A 168 -7.28 9.15 -0.45
C TYR A 168 -7.93 10.54 -0.40
N PRO A 169 -9.13 10.76 -0.99
CA PRO A 169 -9.74 12.09 -1.07
C PRO A 169 -10.34 12.55 0.27
N LYS A 170 -10.58 11.62 1.20
CA LYS A 170 -11.15 11.87 2.54
C LYS A 170 -10.43 11.02 3.59
N PRO A 171 -10.16 11.56 4.79
CA PRO A 171 -9.75 10.73 5.92
C PRO A 171 -10.88 9.80 6.36
N MET A 172 -10.54 8.69 7.01
CA MET A 172 -11.53 7.69 7.47
C MET A 172 -12.62 8.31 8.35
N SER A 173 -12.26 9.22 9.24
CA SER A 173 -13.20 9.93 10.11
C SER A 173 -14.24 10.80 9.39
N ARG A 174 -14.03 11.09 8.09
CA ARG A 174 -14.96 11.84 7.23
C ARG A 174 -15.70 10.96 6.23
N GLN A 175 -15.54 9.65 6.30
CA GLN A 175 -16.33 8.75 5.48
C GLN A 175 -17.80 8.73 6.00
N THR A 176 -18.75 8.73 5.07
CA THR A 176 -20.20 8.76 5.41
C THR A 176 -20.60 7.68 6.41
N ALA A 177 -20.00 6.50 6.33
CA ALA A 177 -20.23 5.40 7.27
C ALA A 177 -19.89 5.73 8.74
N PHE A 178 -19.09 6.76 8.99
CA PHE A 178 -18.63 7.15 10.33
C PHE A 178 -19.16 8.52 10.76
N GLU A 179 -20.01 9.18 9.96
CA GLU A 179 -20.54 10.52 10.27
C GLU A 179 -21.37 10.55 11.55
N GLU A 180 -22.15 9.50 11.80
CA GLU A 180 -23.03 9.36 12.95
C GLU A 180 -22.39 8.64 14.14
N MET A 181 -21.13 8.17 13.99
CA MET A 181 -20.46 7.50 15.11
C MET A 181 -20.01 8.50 16.17
N ASP A 182 -20.40 8.22 17.41
CA ASP A 182 -19.88 8.97 18.58
C ASP A 182 -18.42 8.57 18.84
N CYS A 183 -17.51 9.36 18.34
CA CYS A 183 -16.07 9.15 18.50
C CYS A 183 -15.36 10.43 18.94
N VAL A 184 -14.26 10.27 19.65
CA VAL A 184 -13.39 11.40 20.02
C VAL A 184 -12.85 12.07 18.76
N LYS A 185 -13.25 13.31 18.52
CA LYS A 185 -12.76 14.11 17.40
C LYS A 185 -11.40 14.71 17.78
N THR A 186 -10.34 14.24 17.14
CA THR A 186 -9.00 14.80 17.24
C THR A 186 -8.73 15.76 16.08
N ASP A 187 -7.70 16.59 16.21
CA ASP A 187 -7.23 17.43 15.09
C ASP A 187 -6.61 16.55 13.99
N LEU A 188 -7.20 16.58 12.81
CA LEU A 188 -6.76 15.88 11.60
C LEU A 188 -6.37 16.84 10.48
N SER A 189 -6.05 18.10 10.82
CA SER A 189 -5.75 19.15 9.86
C SER A 189 -4.65 18.76 8.86
N VAL A 190 -3.59 18.07 9.31
CA VAL A 190 -2.52 17.57 8.44
C VAL A 190 -3.06 16.53 7.46
N THR A 191 -3.85 15.56 7.93
CA THR A 191 -4.46 14.52 7.08
C THR A 191 -5.40 15.14 6.05
N GLU A 192 -6.23 16.10 6.45
CA GLU A 192 -7.15 16.80 5.56
C GLU A 192 -6.42 17.60 4.48
N GLN A 193 -5.32 18.27 4.83
CA GLN A 193 -4.46 18.96 3.87
C GLN A 193 -3.82 17.99 2.88
N LEU A 194 -3.32 16.84 3.33
CA LEU A 194 -2.77 15.81 2.46
C LEU A 194 -3.82 15.25 1.50
N CYS A 195 -5.04 14.95 1.98
CA CYS A 195 -6.13 14.47 1.14
C CYS A 195 -6.46 15.42 -0.02
N ARG A 196 -6.35 16.73 0.20
CA ARG A 196 -6.60 17.74 -0.84
C ARG A 196 -5.50 17.80 -1.90
N ARG A 197 -4.25 17.53 -1.54
CA ARG A 197 -3.05 17.85 -2.33
C ARG A 197 -2.36 16.66 -2.94
N ILE A 198 -2.66 15.44 -2.48
CA ILE A 198 -1.98 14.23 -2.88
C ILE A 198 -2.46 13.72 -4.25
N LEU A 199 -1.51 13.24 -5.06
CA LEU A 199 -1.77 12.58 -6.34
C LEU A 199 -0.77 11.44 -6.54
N ALA A 200 -1.26 10.22 -6.74
CA ALA A 200 -0.44 9.07 -7.04
C ALA A 200 -0.20 8.96 -8.55
N LEU A 201 1.05 8.81 -8.93
CA LEU A 201 1.51 8.59 -10.30
C LEU A 201 1.57 7.10 -10.62
N PRO A 202 1.51 6.71 -11.90
CA PRO A 202 1.74 5.33 -12.32
C PRO A 202 3.13 4.88 -11.89
N ILE A 203 3.21 3.71 -11.26
CA ILE A 203 4.48 3.08 -10.90
C ILE A 203 4.33 1.57 -10.88
N HIS A 204 5.25 0.86 -11.50
CA HIS A 204 5.37 -0.60 -11.43
C HIS A 204 6.80 -1.02 -11.86
N PRO A 205 7.24 -2.25 -11.52
CA PRO A 205 8.60 -2.71 -11.81
C PRO A 205 8.93 -2.89 -13.31
N TYR A 206 7.91 -2.93 -14.16
CA TYR A 206 8.05 -3.13 -15.61
C TYR A 206 7.88 -1.83 -16.41
N MET A 207 8.00 -0.68 -15.74
CA MET A 207 7.81 0.62 -16.37
C MET A 207 8.97 0.94 -17.31
N GLU A 208 8.67 1.14 -18.59
CA GLU A 208 9.65 1.53 -19.58
C GLU A 208 10.06 3.00 -19.41
N ALA A 209 11.29 3.33 -19.87
CA ALA A 209 11.83 4.68 -19.71
C ALA A 209 10.97 5.74 -20.43
N GLU A 210 10.48 5.41 -21.61
CA GLU A 210 9.64 6.26 -22.44
C GLU A 210 8.28 6.55 -21.81
N GLU A 211 7.67 5.55 -21.19
CA GLU A 211 6.41 5.72 -20.44
C GLU A 211 6.60 6.66 -19.25
N GLN A 212 7.70 6.49 -18.53
CA GLN A 212 8.04 7.33 -17.39
C GLN A 212 8.39 8.76 -17.83
N ASP A 213 9.11 8.93 -18.94
CA ASP A 213 9.41 10.25 -19.53
C ASP A 213 8.14 10.99 -19.92
N MET A 214 7.15 10.31 -20.48
CA MET A 214 5.85 10.91 -20.79
C MET A 214 5.21 11.52 -19.55
N VAL A 215 5.16 10.77 -18.44
CA VAL A 215 4.62 11.25 -17.15
C VAL A 215 5.40 12.45 -16.63
N ILE A 216 6.74 12.35 -16.60
CA ILE A 216 7.65 13.39 -16.11
C ILE A 216 7.47 14.68 -16.92
N ASN A 217 7.51 14.59 -18.25
CA ASN A 217 7.39 15.75 -19.12
C ASN A 217 6.02 16.42 -19.00
N CYS A 218 4.94 15.65 -18.92
CA CYS A 218 3.61 16.21 -18.67
C CYS A 218 3.53 17.00 -17.36
N ILE A 219 4.16 16.53 -16.29
CA ILE A 219 4.18 17.25 -15.00
C ILE A 219 5.01 18.54 -15.11
N LYS A 220 6.20 18.48 -15.73
CA LYS A 220 7.06 19.64 -15.97
C LYS A 220 6.36 20.71 -16.81
N ASP A 221 5.71 20.31 -17.91
CA ASP A 221 4.97 21.20 -18.79
C ASP A 221 3.79 21.86 -18.06
N PHE A 222 3.02 21.08 -17.31
CA PHE A 222 1.91 21.61 -16.51
C PHE A 222 2.38 22.69 -15.52
N LYS A 223 3.48 22.45 -14.81
CA LYS A 223 4.04 23.39 -13.82
C LYS A 223 4.66 24.63 -14.50
N SER A 224 5.27 24.47 -15.68
CA SER A 224 5.91 25.59 -16.41
C SER A 224 4.89 26.52 -17.10
N CYS A 225 3.74 26.01 -17.52
CA CYS A 225 2.76 26.78 -18.30
C CYS A 225 1.67 27.48 -17.46
N ARG A 226 1.48 27.12 -16.20
CA ARG A 226 0.30 27.54 -15.43
C ARG A 226 0.56 28.25 -14.10
N PHE A 227 1.80 28.29 -13.60
CA PHE A 227 2.06 28.91 -12.27
C PHE A 227 3.44 29.53 -12.18
#